data_4aa8897cb10922a08321e4e211914519
#
_entry.id   4aa8897cb10922a08321e4e211914519
#
_cell.length_a   1.000
_cell.length_b   1.000
_cell.length_c   1.000
_cell.angle_alpha   90.00
_cell.angle_beta   90.00
_cell.angle_gamma   90.00
#
_symmetry.space_group_name_H-M   'P 1'
#
loop_
_entity.id
_entity.type
_entity.pdbx_description
1 polymer ?
#
loop_
_entity_poly.entity_id
_entity_poly.type
_entity_poly.pdbx_seq_one_letter_code
_entity_poly.pdbx_strand_id
1 'polypeptide(L)'
;TIGQMITESGFEKIGINAVASQSGVSKILIYRYFGSVEGLMAAYIRQHDFWINFPQELPDRSQLPTFLKNMFKEQIEQLRSNPTLKRLYRWELSSDNAIVMTLREQREKAGMQRLTKISELTGYSLEELAPLATILTASITYLVMLEEFCPVYNGIPLNKDAGWKQIIEGINTLIDKLLRM
;
A
#
# COMPACT_ATOMS: atom_id res chain seq x y z
N THR A 1 -3.50 -15.39 12.83
CA THR A 1 -3.14 -16.61 12.09
C THR A 1 -2.72 -16.30 10.65
N ILE A 2 -3.59 -15.70 9.79
CA ILE A 2 -3.27 -15.46 8.36
C ILE A 2 -1.99 -14.64 8.17
N GLY A 3 -1.84 -13.51 8.86
CA GLY A 3 -0.63 -12.69 8.78
C GLY A 3 0.64 -13.45 9.13
N GLN A 4 0.60 -14.26 10.17
CA GLN A 4 1.72 -15.12 10.57
C GLN A 4 2.04 -16.15 9.48
N MET A 5 1.04 -16.84 8.94
CA MET A 5 1.24 -17.81 7.85
C MET A 5 1.87 -17.16 6.61
N ILE A 6 1.40 -15.96 6.24
CA ILE A 6 1.99 -15.19 5.13
C ILE A 6 3.45 -14.87 5.42
N THR A 7 3.75 -14.45 6.66
CA THR A 7 5.11 -14.08 7.07
C THR A 7 6.04 -15.29 7.09
N GLU A 8 5.58 -16.45 7.52
CA GLU A 8 6.41 -17.67 7.66
C GLU A 8 6.54 -18.44 6.35
N SER A 9 5.46 -18.54 5.57
CA SER A 9 5.38 -19.50 4.47
C SER A 9 5.04 -18.88 3.10
N GLY A 10 4.68 -17.60 3.05
CA GLY A 10 4.21 -16.93 1.83
C GLY A 10 2.75 -17.25 1.51
N PHE A 11 2.20 -16.49 0.54
CA PHE A 11 0.79 -16.61 0.13
C PHE A 11 0.45 -17.94 -0.53
N GLU A 12 1.39 -18.51 -1.28
CA GLU A 12 1.19 -19.73 -2.07
C GLU A 12 0.92 -20.98 -1.21
N LYS A 13 1.33 -20.96 0.05
CA LYS A 13 1.16 -22.08 0.98
C LYS A 13 -0.10 -21.96 1.85
N ILE A 14 -0.92 -20.91 1.67
CA ILE A 14 -2.13 -20.72 2.43
C ILE A 14 -3.26 -21.58 1.86
N GLY A 15 -3.47 -22.74 2.45
CA GLY A 15 -4.55 -23.64 2.12
C GLY A 15 -5.56 -23.76 3.27
N ILE A 16 -6.82 -24.12 2.96
CA ILE A 16 -7.91 -24.24 3.94
C ILE A 16 -7.55 -25.14 5.12
N ASN A 17 -6.83 -26.24 4.84
CA ASN A 17 -6.41 -27.22 5.85
C ASN A 17 -5.40 -26.60 6.84
N ALA A 18 -4.42 -25.87 6.31
CA ALA A 18 -3.40 -25.20 7.11
C ALA A 18 -4.02 -24.09 7.96
N VAL A 19 -4.91 -23.28 7.36
CA VAL A 19 -5.63 -22.24 8.10
C VAL A 19 -6.49 -22.82 9.21
N ALA A 20 -7.29 -23.83 8.94
CA ALA A 20 -8.15 -24.46 9.94
C ALA A 20 -7.33 -25.08 11.09
N SER A 21 -6.25 -25.78 10.77
CA SER A 21 -5.36 -26.38 11.74
C SER A 21 -4.68 -25.32 12.63
N GLN A 22 -4.16 -24.24 12.04
CA GLN A 22 -3.39 -23.24 12.77
C GLN A 22 -4.25 -22.24 13.54
N SER A 23 -5.50 -21.99 13.05
CA SER A 23 -6.44 -21.09 13.72
C SER A 23 -7.32 -21.75 14.76
N GLY A 24 -7.44 -23.09 14.74
CA GLY A 24 -8.41 -23.83 15.53
C GLY A 24 -9.87 -23.65 15.05
N VAL A 25 -10.08 -22.98 13.92
CA VAL A 25 -11.42 -22.73 13.35
C VAL A 25 -11.76 -23.82 12.34
N SER A 26 -13.01 -24.34 12.41
CA SER A 26 -13.44 -25.37 11.47
C SER A 26 -13.49 -24.85 10.03
N LYS A 27 -13.18 -25.72 9.07
CA LYS A 27 -13.26 -25.40 7.62
C LYS A 27 -14.65 -24.94 7.21
N ILE A 28 -15.71 -25.51 7.81
CA ILE A 28 -17.11 -25.16 7.55
C ILE A 28 -17.35 -23.67 7.88
N LEU A 29 -16.84 -23.19 9.01
CA LEU A 29 -16.94 -21.78 9.39
C LEU A 29 -16.17 -20.88 8.43
N ILE A 30 -14.96 -21.27 8.03
CA ILE A 30 -14.17 -20.48 7.06
C ILE A 30 -14.94 -20.36 5.74
N TYR A 31 -15.47 -21.46 5.20
CA TYR A 31 -16.28 -21.42 3.98
C TYR A 31 -17.58 -20.61 4.14
N ARG A 32 -18.24 -20.73 5.30
CA ARG A 32 -19.48 -19.99 5.57
C ARG A 32 -19.28 -18.46 5.57
N TYR A 33 -18.15 -17.98 6.13
CA TYR A 33 -17.89 -16.54 6.25
C TYR A 33 -17.18 -15.94 5.04
N PHE A 34 -16.31 -16.69 4.39
CA PHE A 34 -15.42 -16.17 3.34
C PHE A 34 -15.66 -16.81 1.97
N GLY A 35 -16.49 -17.83 1.88
CA GLY A 35 -16.78 -18.55 0.63
C GLY A 35 -15.66 -19.47 0.16
N SER A 36 -14.41 -19.03 0.27
CA SER A 36 -13.22 -19.79 -0.15
C SER A 36 -11.97 -19.32 0.60
N VAL A 37 -10.83 -19.97 0.38
CA VAL A 37 -9.53 -19.51 0.88
C VAL A 37 -9.16 -18.17 0.25
N GLU A 38 -9.44 -18.01 -1.03
CA GLU A 38 -9.23 -16.77 -1.77
C GLU A 38 -10.06 -15.63 -1.18
N GLY A 39 -11.33 -15.90 -0.83
CA GLY A 39 -12.20 -14.94 -0.15
C GLY A 39 -11.68 -14.53 1.22
N LEU A 40 -11.13 -15.49 1.99
CA LEU A 40 -10.48 -15.21 3.27
C LEU A 40 -9.22 -14.34 3.08
N MET A 41 -8.40 -14.64 2.08
CA MET A 41 -7.22 -13.85 1.76
C MET A 41 -7.58 -12.43 1.31
N ALA A 42 -8.60 -12.30 0.45
CA ALA A 42 -9.10 -11.00 0.02
C ALA A 42 -9.60 -10.15 1.19
N ALA A 43 -10.31 -10.76 2.14
CA ALA A 43 -10.76 -10.07 3.35
C ALA A 43 -9.59 -9.61 4.22
N TYR A 44 -8.57 -10.47 4.41
CA TYR A 44 -7.36 -10.12 5.14
C TYR A 44 -6.61 -8.96 4.50
N ILE A 45 -6.38 -9.03 3.19
CA ILE A 45 -5.67 -8.00 2.44
C ILE A 45 -6.43 -6.66 2.52
N ARG A 46 -7.74 -6.69 2.27
CA ARG A 46 -8.59 -5.49 2.34
C ARG A 46 -8.51 -4.80 3.71
N GLN A 47 -8.47 -5.58 4.79
CA GLN A 47 -8.36 -5.04 6.14
C GLN A 47 -7.03 -4.32 6.41
N HIS A 48 -5.94 -4.71 5.74
CA HIS A 48 -4.59 -4.22 6.02
C HIS A 48 -4.01 -3.32 4.92
N ASP A 49 -4.73 -3.14 3.82
CA ASP A 49 -4.27 -2.34 2.70
C ASP A 49 -4.31 -0.84 3.02
N PHE A 50 -3.16 -0.18 2.85
CA PHE A 50 -3.04 1.25 3.14
C PHE A 50 -3.99 2.09 2.28
N TRP A 51 -3.97 1.90 0.97
CA TRP A 51 -4.70 2.76 0.04
C TRP A 51 -6.21 2.58 0.09
N ILE A 52 -6.67 1.36 0.34
CA ILE A 52 -8.10 1.05 0.49
C ILE A 52 -8.64 1.64 1.78
N ASN A 53 -7.85 1.59 2.87
CA ASN A 53 -8.30 2.02 4.20
C ASN A 53 -7.93 3.49 4.52
N PHE A 54 -7.14 4.15 3.68
CA PHE A 54 -6.78 5.54 3.90
C PHE A 54 -8.00 6.45 3.79
N PRO A 55 -8.20 7.43 4.69
CA PRO A 55 -9.34 8.33 4.69
C PRO A 55 -9.56 9.01 3.33
N GLN A 56 -10.83 9.05 2.90
CA GLN A 56 -11.21 9.68 1.63
C GLN A 56 -11.53 11.18 1.78
N GLU A 57 -11.63 11.65 3.03
CA GLU A 57 -11.82 13.06 3.31
C GLU A 57 -10.51 13.81 3.19
N LEU A 58 -10.53 14.93 2.48
CA LEU A 58 -9.38 15.82 2.33
C LEU A 58 -9.62 17.08 3.17
N PRO A 59 -8.55 17.69 3.69
CA PRO A 59 -8.63 18.97 4.38
C PRO A 59 -8.85 20.11 3.36
N ASP A 60 -9.03 21.31 3.87
CA ASP A 60 -9.05 22.51 3.05
C ASP A 60 -7.76 22.68 2.24
N ARG A 61 -7.85 23.44 1.14
CA ARG A 61 -6.74 23.71 0.22
C ARG A 61 -5.45 24.17 0.93
N SER A 62 -5.55 25.01 1.95
CA SER A 62 -4.39 25.52 2.71
C SER A 62 -3.65 24.45 3.50
N GLN A 63 -4.32 23.37 3.89
CA GLN A 63 -3.76 22.27 4.67
C GLN A 63 -3.36 21.08 3.78
N LEU A 64 -3.73 21.10 2.51
CA LEU A 64 -3.49 19.99 1.58
C LEU A 64 -2.02 19.61 1.45
N PRO A 65 -1.04 20.54 1.35
CA PRO A 65 0.37 20.15 1.27
C PRO A 65 0.83 19.36 2.51
N THR A 66 0.46 19.83 3.70
CA THR A 66 0.79 19.14 4.96
C THR A 66 0.14 17.77 5.04
N PHE A 67 -1.12 17.67 4.63
CA PHE A 67 -1.84 16.40 4.58
C PHE A 67 -1.15 15.39 3.66
N LEU A 68 -0.79 15.78 2.43
CA LEU A 68 -0.13 14.89 1.48
C LEU A 68 1.25 14.45 1.95
N LYS A 69 2.02 15.33 2.58
CA LYS A 69 3.31 14.97 3.21
C LYS A 69 3.14 13.90 4.28
N ASN A 70 2.16 14.09 5.16
CA ASN A 70 1.86 13.10 6.20
C ASN A 70 1.36 11.78 5.62
N MET A 71 0.49 11.82 4.61
CA MET A 71 -0.01 10.63 3.92
C MET A 71 1.12 9.77 3.36
N PHE A 72 2.08 10.35 2.64
CA PHE A 72 3.21 9.61 2.09
C PHE A 72 4.17 9.11 3.18
N LYS A 73 4.37 9.90 4.23
CA LYS A 73 5.15 9.47 5.40
C LYS A 73 4.50 8.26 6.08
N GLU A 74 3.20 8.29 6.33
CA GLU A 74 2.44 7.18 6.93
C GLU A 74 2.49 5.94 6.05
N GLN A 75 2.37 6.08 4.72
CA GLN A 75 2.54 4.97 3.78
C GLN A 75 3.92 4.31 3.92
N ILE A 76 4.98 5.10 3.97
CA ILE A 76 6.36 4.60 4.14
C ILE A 76 6.48 3.85 5.47
N GLU A 77 6.03 4.45 6.56
CA GLU A 77 6.14 3.88 7.91
C GLU A 77 5.34 2.58 8.03
N GLN A 78 4.12 2.53 7.52
CA GLN A 78 3.28 1.34 7.53
C GLN A 78 3.87 0.21 6.69
N LEU A 79 4.34 0.49 5.49
CA LEU A 79 4.94 -0.54 4.63
C LEU A 79 6.25 -1.06 5.22
N ARG A 80 7.11 -0.19 5.73
CA ARG A 80 8.40 -0.60 6.33
C ARG A 80 8.23 -1.43 7.58
N SER A 81 7.27 -1.08 8.43
CA SER A 81 7.00 -1.78 9.70
C SER A 81 6.23 -3.09 9.53
N ASN A 82 5.68 -3.39 8.34
CA ASN A 82 4.82 -4.54 8.12
C ASN A 82 5.40 -5.56 7.11
N PRO A 83 6.11 -6.59 7.60
CA PRO A 83 6.68 -7.62 6.73
C PRO A 83 5.64 -8.37 5.89
N THR A 84 4.43 -8.52 6.42
CA THR A 84 3.32 -9.18 5.71
C THR A 84 2.89 -8.36 4.49
N LEU A 85 2.77 -7.03 4.62
CA LEU A 85 2.46 -6.16 3.50
C LEU A 85 3.57 -6.16 2.44
N LYS A 86 4.85 -6.13 2.83
CA LYS A 86 5.96 -6.25 1.88
C LYS A 86 5.88 -7.54 1.06
N ARG A 87 5.60 -8.67 1.70
CA ARG A 87 5.41 -9.96 1.02
C ARG A 87 4.19 -9.94 0.10
N LEU A 88 3.09 -9.32 0.54
CA LEU A 88 1.89 -9.16 -0.28
C LEU A 88 2.20 -8.39 -1.58
N TYR A 89 2.82 -7.23 -1.49
CA TYR A 89 3.15 -6.42 -2.67
C TYR A 89 4.08 -7.16 -3.63
N ARG A 90 5.06 -7.93 -3.12
CA ARG A 90 5.92 -8.79 -3.97
C ARG A 90 5.12 -9.88 -4.67
N TRP A 91 4.22 -10.53 -3.94
CA TRP A 91 3.38 -11.57 -4.50
C TRP A 91 2.43 -11.01 -5.57
N GLU A 92 1.86 -9.85 -5.37
CA GLU A 92 0.99 -9.18 -6.35
C GLU A 92 1.68 -8.92 -7.70
N LEU A 93 2.97 -8.60 -7.68
CA LEU A 93 3.73 -8.34 -8.91
C LEU A 93 3.91 -9.61 -9.76
N SER A 94 3.89 -10.78 -9.14
CA SER A 94 4.10 -12.08 -9.79
C SER A 94 2.82 -12.90 -9.95
N SER A 95 1.66 -12.35 -9.61
CA SER A 95 0.40 -13.09 -9.58
C SER A 95 -0.67 -12.51 -10.49
N ASP A 96 -1.33 -13.38 -11.25
CA ASP A 96 -2.45 -13.04 -12.14
C ASP A 96 -3.78 -13.63 -11.63
N ASN A 97 -3.97 -13.74 -10.31
CA ASN A 97 -5.21 -14.30 -9.78
C ASN A 97 -6.30 -13.25 -9.56
N ALA A 98 -7.55 -13.70 -9.44
CA ALA A 98 -8.72 -12.85 -9.29
C ALA A 98 -8.66 -11.94 -8.04
N ILE A 99 -7.99 -12.38 -6.96
CA ILE A 99 -7.83 -11.58 -5.74
C ILE A 99 -7.00 -10.34 -6.03
N VAL A 100 -5.86 -10.52 -6.71
CA VAL A 100 -4.95 -9.43 -7.07
C VAL A 100 -5.65 -8.45 -8.00
N MET A 101 -6.40 -8.94 -9.00
CA MET A 101 -7.17 -8.08 -9.90
C MET A 101 -8.18 -7.23 -9.12
N THR A 102 -8.97 -7.83 -8.24
CA THR A 102 -9.95 -7.11 -7.42
C THR A 102 -9.28 -6.06 -6.51
N LEU A 103 -8.11 -6.37 -5.94
CA LEU A 103 -7.36 -5.40 -5.11
C LEU A 103 -6.88 -4.21 -5.93
N ARG A 104 -6.32 -4.47 -7.11
CA ARG A 104 -5.86 -3.42 -8.03
C ARG A 104 -7.01 -2.49 -8.43
N GLU A 105 -8.17 -3.05 -8.77
CA GLU A 105 -9.38 -2.28 -9.10
C GLU A 105 -9.86 -1.42 -7.91
N GLN A 106 -9.85 -1.96 -6.70
CA GLN A 106 -10.24 -1.22 -5.51
C GLN A 106 -9.27 -0.07 -5.19
N ARG A 107 -7.95 -0.30 -5.31
CA ARG A 107 -6.94 0.75 -5.15
C ARG A 107 -7.06 1.82 -6.22
N GLU A 108 -7.25 1.43 -7.47
CA GLU A 108 -7.46 2.35 -8.59
C GLU A 108 -8.67 3.25 -8.33
N LYS A 109 -9.80 2.66 -7.97
CA LYS A 109 -11.02 3.42 -7.62
C LYS A 109 -10.78 4.40 -6.48
N ALA A 110 -10.14 3.96 -5.39
CA ALA A 110 -9.83 4.82 -4.24
C ALA A 110 -8.84 5.94 -4.62
N GLY A 111 -7.84 5.62 -5.44
CA GLY A 111 -6.86 6.57 -5.95
C GLY A 111 -7.49 7.64 -6.83
N MET A 112 -8.31 7.23 -7.80
CA MET A 112 -9.01 8.16 -8.69
C MET A 112 -9.99 9.09 -7.95
N GLN A 113 -10.73 8.57 -6.97
CA GLN A 113 -11.61 9.39 -6.13
C GLN A 113 -10.82 10.48 -5.38
N ARG A 114 -9.66 10.14 -4.86
CA ARG A 114 -8.79 11.08 -4.15
C ARG A 114 -8.19 12.11 -5.11
N LEU A 115 -7.69 11.67 -6.26
CA LEU A 115 -7.14 12.57 -7.27
C LEU A 115 -8.17 13.56 -7.81
N THR A 116 -9.42 13.12 -8.01
CA THR A 116 -10.52 14.01 -8.42
C THR A 116 -10.75 15.12 -7.39
N LYS A 117 -10.80 14.76 -6.11
CA LYS A 117 -10.94 15.76 -5.03
C LYS A 117 -9.74 16.71 -4.94
N ILE A 118 -8.52 16.20 -5.13
CA ILE A 118 -7.31 17.06 -5.17
C ILE A 118 -7.37 18.01 -6.37
N SER A 119 -7.82 17.54 -7.53
CA SER A 119 -8.03 18.35 -8.72
C SER A 119 -9.03 19.50 -8.45
N GLU A 120 -10.16 19.20 -7.85
CA GLU A 120 -11.17 20.20 -7.46
C GLU A 120 -10.62 21.23 -6.47
N LEU A 121 -9.84 20.81 -5.49
CA LEU A 121 -9.24 21.71 -4.50
C LEU A 121 -8.12 22.59 -5.04
N THR A 122 -7.33 22.07 -5.97
CA THR A 122 -6.11 22.75 -6.46
C THR A 122 -6.33 23.51 -7.77
N GLY A 123 -7.28 23.06 -8.59
CA GLY A 123 -7.49 23.54 -9.96
C GLY A 123 -6.55 22.89 -10.99
N TYR A 124 -5.65 21.99 -10.58
CA TYR A 124 -4.85 21.18 -11.52
C TYR A 124 -5.72 20.08 -12.15
N SER A 125 -5.49 19.80 -13.43
CA SER A 125 -6.18 18.72 -14.13
C SER A 125 -5.74 17.33 -13.64
N LEU A 126 -6.57 16.31 -13.87
CA LEU A 126 -6.18 14.92 -13.60
C LEU A 126 -4.99 14.48 -14.48
N GLU A 127 -4.86 15.02 -15.68
CA GLU A 127 -3.73 14.74 -16.59
C GLU A 127 -2.41 15.25 -16.04
N GLU A 128 -2.41 16.31 -15.23
CA GLU A 128 -1.23 16.82 -14.53
C GLU A 128 -0.95 16.04 -13.24
N LEU A 129 -1.98 15.71 -12.47
CA LEU A 129 -1.82 15.09 -11.13
C LEU A 129 -1.55 13.59 -11.18
N ALA A 130 -2.23 12.84 -12.05
CA ALA A 130 -2.17 11.38 -12.05
C ALA A 130 -0.77 10.83 -12.35
N PRO A 131 0.00 11.34 -13.34
CA PRO A 131 1.36 10.87 -13.57
C PRO A 131 2.28 11.08 -12.36
N LEU A 132 2.14 12.21 -11.66
CA LEU A 132 2.98 12.54 -10.50
C LEU A 132 2.65 11.65 -9.30
N ALA A 133 1.35 11.45 -9.03
CA ALA A 133 0.89 10.54 -8.00
C ALA A 133 1.35 9.10 -8.27
N THR A 134 1.27 8.65 -9.53
CA THR A 134 1.72 7.32 -9.96
C THR A 134 3.21 7.13 -9.71
N ILE A 135 4.05 8.09 -10.12
CA ILE A 135 5.50 8.03 -9.91
C ILE A 135 5.81 7.98 -8.40
N LEU A 136 5.20 8.84 -7.59
CA LEU A 136 5.45 8.88 -6.14
C LEU A 136 5.04 7.56 -5.46
N THR A 137 3.83 7.07 -5.71
CA THR A 137 3.34 5.85 -5.08
C THR A 137 4.12 4.61 -5.52
N ALA A 138 4.44 4.52 -6.81
CA ALA A 138 5.24 3.42 -7.35
C ALA A 138 6.68 3.43 -6.80
N SER A 139 7.33 4.60 -6.75
CA SER A 139 8.71 4.72 -6.24
C SER A 139 8.80 4.35 -4.76
N ILE A 140 7.86 4.82 -3.92
CA ILE A 140 7.81 4.46 -2.50
C ILE A 140 7.67 2.94 -2.34
N THR A 141 6.70 2.35 -3.02
CA THR A 141 6.44 0.91 -2.94
C THR A 141 7.66 0.10 -3.38
N TYR A 142 8.27 0.48 -4.51
CA TYR A 142 9.47 -0.18 -5.01
C TYR A 142 10.64 -0.09 -4.03
N LEU A 143 10.95 1.10 -3.51
CA LEU A 143 12.06 1.30 -2.59
C LEU A 143 11.88 0.54 -1.27
N VAL A 144 10.65 0.48 -0.73
CA VAL A 144 10.36 -0.30 0.48
C VAL A 144 10.53 -1.80 0.22
N MET A 145 10.13 -2.30 -0.95
CA MET A 145 10.36 -3.70 -1.29
C MET A 145 11.85 -4.01 -1.49
N LEU A 146 12.62 -3.00 -1.96
CA LEU A 146 14.03 -3.15 -2.27
C LEU A 146 14.94 -3.09 -1.03
N GLU A 147 14.53 -2.42 0.06
CA GLU A 147 15.40 -2.13 1.22
C GLU A 147 16.05 -3.37 1.84
N GLU A 148 15.41 -4.54 1.75
CA GLU A 148 15.94 -5.81 2.27
C GLU A 148 17.04 -6.42 1.38
N PHE A 149 17.10 -6.06 0.11
CA PHE A 149 17.98 -6.64 -0.90
C PHE A 149 19.06 -5.67 -1.37
N CYS A 150 18.81 -4.38 -1.26
CA CYS A 150 19.70 -3.33 -1.71
C CYS A 150 19.92 -2.31 -0.58
N PRO A 151 21.01 -2.43 0.19
CA PRO A 151 21.23 -1.57 1.35
C PRO A 151 21.48 -0.10 0.98
N VAL A 152 21.91 0.18 -0.25
CA VAL A 152 22.16 1.55 -0.76
C VAL A 152 21.62 1.69 -2.17
N TYR A 153 20.80 2.71 -2.41
CA TYR A 153 20.26 3.05 -3.72
C TYR A 153 20.51 4.52 -4.03
N ASN A 154 21.18 4.82 -5.12
CA ASN A 154 21.61 6.19 -5.49
C ASN A 154 22.33 6.95 -4.36
N GLY A 155 23.14 6.25 -3.57
CA GLY A 155 23.86 6.83 -2.43
C GLY A 155 23.02 6.95 -1.15
N ILE A 156 21.72 6.63 -1.19
CA ILE A 156 20.82 6.68 -0.03
C ILE A 156 20.82 5.32 0.67
N PRO A 157 21.15 5.24 1.99
CA PRO A 157 21.14 3.98 2.75
C PRO A 157 19.70 3.55 3.07
N LEU A 158 19.12 2.67 2.23
CA LEU A 158 17.74 2.18 2.42
C LEU A 158 17.55 1.34 3.68
N ASN A 159 18.59 0.66 4.14
CA ASN A 159 18.56 -0.16 5.36
C ASN A 159 18.69 0.65 6.66
N LYS A 160 18.67 2.00 6.59
CA LYS A 160 18.77 2.90 7.73
C LYS A 160 17.66 3.96 7.71
N ASP A 161 17.17 4.33 8.86
CA ASP A 161 16.15 5.40 8.99
C ASP A 161 16.63 6.75 8.48
N ALA A 162 17.93 7.01 8.53
CA ALA A 162 18.52 8.23 7.97
C ALA A 162 18.31 8.34 6.45
N GLY A 163 18.35 7.23 5.71
CA GLY A 163 18.06 7.22 4.27
C GLY A 163 16.58 7.50 4.00
N TRP A 164 15.68 6.92 4.78
CA TRP A 164 14.25 7.17 4.64
C TRP A 164 13.84 8.60 5.02
N LYS A 165 14.53 9.23 5.98
CA LYS A 165 14.36 10.66 6.23
C LYS A 165 14.71 11.50 4.99
N GLN A 166 15.79 11.19 4.30
CA GLN A 166 16.17 11.89 3.05
C GLN A 166 15.12 11.71 1.96
N ILE A 167 14.54 10.48 1.81
CA ILE A 167 13.47 10.21 0.85
C ILE A 167 12.22 11.03 1.19
N ILE A 168 11.80 11.03 2.45
CA ILE A 168 10.65 11.82 2.94
C ILE A 168 10.86 13.31 2.68
N GLU A 169 12.04 13.85 2.97
CA GLU A 169 12.39 15.26 2.69
C GLU A 169 12.34 15.57 1.19
N GLY A 170 12.80 14.64 0.35
CA GLY A 170 12.70 14.75 -1.10
C GLY A 170 11.24 14.81 -1.58
N ILE A 171 10.38 13.91 -1.08
CA ILE A 171 8.94 13.89 -1.36
C ILE A 171 8.29 15.20 -0.90
N ASN A 172 8.59 15.66 0.32
CA ASN A 172 8.08 16.93 0.85
C ASN A 172 8.44 18.11 -0.05
N THR A 173 9.69 18.14 -0.52
CA THR A 173 10.17 19.17 -1.45
C THR A 173 9.42 19.13 -2.79
N LEU A 174 9.14 17.94 -3.31
CA LEU A 174 8.34 17.79 -4.54
C LEU A 174 6.92 18.30 -4.34
N ILE A 175 6.25 17.93 -3.23
CA ILE A 175 4.90 18.39 -2.91
C ILE A 175 4.87 19.92 -2.80
N ASP A 176 5.84 20.53 -2.11
CA ASP A 176 5.92 21.99 -1.98
C ASP A 176 6.11 22.71 -3.32
N LYS A 177 6.88 22.10 -4.23
CA LYS A 177 7.08 22.68 -5.56
C LYS A 177 5.85 22.54 -6.45
N LEU A 178 5.15 21.40 -6.36
CA LEU A 178 3.97 21.11 -7.16
C LEU A 178 2.75 21.94 -6.72
N LEU A 179 2.61 22.14 -5.41
CA LEU A 179 1.49 22.88 -4.84
C LEU A 179 1.83 24.33 -4.46
N ARG A 180 2.96 24.85 -4.94
CA ARG A 180 3.22 26.30 -4.86
C ARG A 180 2.18 27.03 -5.67
N MET A 181 1.26 27.58 -4.94
CA MET A 181 0.24 28.53 -5.39
C MET A 181 0.73 29.93 -5.22
#